data_b154d92e834370b89debd25b47b38afa
#
_entry.id   b154d92e834370b89debd25b47b38afa
#
_cell.length_a   1.000
_cell.length_b   1.000
_cell.length_c   1.000
_cell.angle_alpha   90.00
_cell.angle_beta   90.00
_cell.angle_gamma   90.00
#
_symmetry.space_group_name_H-M   'P 1'
#
loop_
_entity.id
_entity.type
_entity.pdbx_description
1 polymer ?
#
loop_
_entity_poly.entity_id
_entity_poly.type
_entity_poly.pdbx_seq_one_letter_code
_entity_poly.pdbx_strand_id
1 'polypeptide(L)' 'MNVEVKEDVLMERLRAESPEFQKLEQEHRKLEDSLMGFETHRYLTPEEEVERKRIQKLKLAAKDRMMEIIRRTKVGRA' A
#
# COMPACT_ATOMS: atom_id res chain seq x y z
N MET A 1 -25.62 -18.77 0.70
CA MET A 1 -24.86 -17.92 1.56
C MET A 1 -23.51 -17.56 0.98
N ASN A 2 -23.19 -16.34 1.08
CA ASN A 2 -21.98 -15.85 0.49
C ASN A 2 -20.79 -16.09 1.40
N VAL A 3 -19.83 -16.83 0.90
CA VAL A 3 -18.65 -17.12 1.69
C VAL A 3 -17.49 -16.29 1.17
N GLU A 4 -17.70 -15.01 1.15
CA GLU A 4 -16.65 -14.13 0.72
C GLU A 4 -15.61 -13.97 1.81
N VAL A 5 -14.36 -14.21 1.44
CA VAL A 5 -13.27 -13.94 2.36
C VAL A 5 -13.06 -12.43 2.34
N LYS A 6 -13.27 -11.80 3.48
CA LYS A 6 -13.10 -10.36 3.56
C LYS A 6 -11.64 -10.00 3.39
N GLU A 7 -11.42 -8.91 2.69
CA GLU A 7 -10.05 -8.49 2.40
C GLU A 7 -9.27 -8.15 3.65
N ASP A 8 -9.93 -7.59 4.66
CA ASP A 8 -9.22 -7.26 5.90
C ASP A 8 -8.76 -8.51 6.64
N VAL A 9 -9.55 -9.58 6.63
CA VAL A 9 -9.14 -10.85 7.23
C VAL A 9 -7.97 -11.42 6.47
N LEU A 10 -8.02 -11.35 5.14
CA LEU A 10 -6.96 -11.85 4.31
C LEU A 10 -5.68 -11.06 4.51
N MET A 11 -5.81 -9.75 4.65
CA MET A 11 -4.66 -8.90 4.90
C MET A 11 -4.00 -9.22 6.23
N GLU A 12 -4.80 -9.49 7.26
CA GLU A 12 -4.24 -9.87 8.55
C GLU A 12 -3.45 -11.16 8.45
N ARG A 13 -3.98 -12.13 7.70
CA ARG A 13 -3.27 -13.38 7.50
C ARG A 13 -1.98 -13.16 6.74
N LEU A 14 -2.00 -12.33 5.72
CA LEU A 14 -0.82 -12.03 4.95
C LEU A 14 0.23 -11.30 5.78
N ARG A 15 -0.20 -10.43 6.68
CA ARG A 15 0.73 -9.76 7.59
C ARG A 15 1.45 -10.77 8.46
N ALA A 16 0.76 -11.83 8.87
CA ALA A 16 1.35 -12.83 9.74
C ALA A 16 2.23 -13.82 8.98
N GLU A 17 1.91 -14.10 7.72
CA GLU A 17 2.53 -15.21 7.00
C GLU A 17 3.39 -14.83 5.82
N SER A 18 3.22 -13.63 5.29
CA SER A 18 3.94 -13.23 4.07
C SER A 18 4.93 -12.12 4.36
N PRO A 19 6.24 -12.42 4.36
CA PRO A 19 7.24 -11.37 4.54
C PRO A 19 7.18 -10.33 3.43
N GLU A 20 6.86 -10.75 2.22
CA GLU A 20 6.75 -9.82 1.10
C GLU A 20 5.64 -8.81 1.33
N PHE A 21 4.49 -9.30 1.80
CA PHE A 21 3.35 -8.41 2.08
C PHE A 21 3.68 -7.46 3.22
N GLN A 22 4.34 -7.95 4.25
CA GLN A 22 4.74 -7.11 5.38
C GLN A 22 5.65 -5.98 4.92
N LYS A 23 6.60 -6.29 4.06
CA LYS A 23 7.53 -5.30 3.56
C LYS A 23 6.82 -4.24 2.74
N LEU A 24 5.92 -4.67 1.87
CA LEU A 24 5.15 -3.75 1.05
C LEU A 24 4.26 -2.84 1.90
N GLU A 25 3.66 -3.40 2.93
CA GLU A 25 2.82 -2.62 3.82
C GLU A 25 3.61 -1.57 4.56
N GLN A 26 4.81 -1.93 5.01
CA GLN A 26 5.67 -0.98 5.68
C GLN A 26 6.11 0.14 4.74
N GLU A 27 6.46 -0.23 3.51
CA GLU A 27 6.83 0.78 2.52
C GLU A 27 5.68 1.72 2.22
N HIS A 28 4.49 1.15 2.08
CA HIS A 28 3.30 1.94 1.81
C HIS A 28 3.04 2.94 2.95
N ARG A 29 3.19 2.49 4.18
CA ARG A 29 2.99 3.34 5.34
C ARG A 29 4.01 4.47 5.40
N LYS A 30 5.27 4.15 5.11
CA LYS A 30 6.32 5.17 5.10
C LYS A 30 6.04 6.23 4.03
N LEU A 31 5.57 5.79 2.88
CA LEU A 31 5.25 6.72 1.80
C LEU A 31 4.05 7.59 2.17
N GLU A 32 3.07 7.01 2.84
CA GLU A 32 1.94 7.78 3.34
C GLU A 32 2.39 8.85 4.33
N ASP A 33 3.27 8.48 5.25
CA ASP A 33 3.78 9.43 6.23
C ASP A 33 4.51 10.57 5.54
N SER A 34 5.31 10.25 4.53
CA SER A 34 6.01 11.28 3.76
C SER A 34 5.04 12.22 3.07
N LEU A 35 3.97 11.68 2.49
CA LEU A 35 2.97 12.50 1.84
C LEU A 35 2.27 13.42 2.81
N MET A 36 1.99 12.92 4.01
CA MET A 36 1.36 13.76 5.03
C MET A 36 2.24 14.95 5.37
N GLY A 37 3.55 14.75 5.38
CA GLY A 37 4.48 15.85 5.62
C GLY A 37 4.33 16.96 4.60
N PHE A 38 4.14 16.59 3.33
CA PHE A 38 3.92 17.61 2.31
C PHE A 38 2.56 18.27 2.45
N GLU A 39 1.56 17.52 2.85
CA GLU A 39 0.20 18.06 2.96
C GLU A 39 0.04 19.08 4.07
N THR A 40 0.93 19.07 5.06
CA THR A 40 0.88 20.06 6.13
C THR A 40 1.40 21.42 5.69
N HIS A 41 2.05 21.49 4.53
CA HIS A 41 2.59 22.74 4.00
C HIS A 41 1.59 23.39 3.07
N ARG A 42 1.40 24.69 3.26
CA ARG A 42 0.45 25.44 2.45
C ARG A 42 0.92 25.60 1.02
N TYR A 43 2.22 25.82 0.87
CA TYR A 43 2.84 26.01 -0.44
C TYR A 43 4.03 25.08 -0.54
N LEU A 44 4.15 24.44 -1.68
CA LEU A 44 5.28 23.58 -1.96
C LEU A 44 6.17 24.26 -2.99
N THR A 45 7.47 24.12 -2.82
CA THR A 45 8.40 24.54 -3.85
C THR A 45 8.24 23.63 -5.08
N PRO A 46 8.72 24.05 -6.25
CA PRO A 46 8.67 23.17 -7.42
C PRO A 46 9.36 21.82 -7.19
N GLU A 47 10.48 21.82 -6.46
CA GLU A 47 11.17 20.58 -6.15
C GLU A 47 10.34 19.69 -5.23
N GLU A 48 9.66 20.30 -4.27
CA GLU A 48 8.80 19.56 -3.36
C GLU A 48 7.60 18.97 -4.10
N GLU A 49 7.06 19.69 -5.08
CA GLU A 49 5.97 19.19 -5.89
C GLU A 49 6.39 17.94 -6.68
N VAL A 50 7.58 17.99 -7.26
CA VAL A 50 8.11 16.85 -8.00
C VAL A 50 8.28 15.64 -7.06
N GLU A 51 8.84 15.91 -5.88
CA GLU A 51 9.05 14.83 -4.90
C GLU A 51 7.72 14.26 -4.42
N ARG A 52 6.72 15.10 -4.19
CA ARG A 52 5.41 14.63 -3.79
C ARG A 52 4.80 13.71 -4.82
N LYS A 53 4.91 14.09 -6.09
CA LYS A 53 4.38 13.25 -7.17
C LYS A 53 5.12 11.93 -7.27
N ARG A 54 6.43 11.96 -7.06
CA ARG A 54 7.23 10.74 -7.09
C ARG A 54 6.79 9.78 -5.98
N ILE A 55 6.60 10.31 -4.78
CA ILE A 55 6.19 9.50 -3.64
C ILE A 55 4.78 8.95 -3.88
N GLN A 56 3.91 9.75 -4.46
CA GLN A 56 2.56 9.29 -4.77
C GLN A 56 2.57 8.11 -5.73
N LYS A 57 3.42 8.17 -6.75
CA LYS A 57 3.55 7.07 -7.70
C LYS A 57 4.07 5.82 -7.01
N LEU A 58 5.06 5.97 -6.14
CA LEU A 58 5.61 4.83 -5.40
C LEU A 58 4.56 4.23 -4.48
N LYS A 59 3.77 5.07 -3.84
CA LYS A 59 2.70 4.60 -2.97
C LYS A 59 1.68 3.80 -3.75
N LEU A 60 1.29 4.28 -4.90
CA LEU A 60 0.34 3.56 -5.74
C LEU A 60 0.91 2.24 -6.23
N ALA A 61 2.18 2.22 -6.59
CA ALA A 61 2.82 1.00 -7.03
C ALA A 61 2.86 -0.03 -5.90
N ALA A 62 3.18 0.40 -4.69
CA ALA A 62 3.20 -0.49 -3.54
C ALA A 62 1.81 -1.05 -3.27
N LYS A 63 0.80 -0.20 -3.35
CA LYS A 63 -0.58 -0.64 -3.15
C LYS A 63 -1.00 -1.64 -4.21
N ASP A 64 -0.64 -1.38 -5.46
CA ASP A 64 -0.98 -2.30 -6.55
C ASP A 64 -0.37 -3.68 -6.32
N ARG A 65 0.87 -3.72 -5.84
CA ARG A 65 1.51 -4.99 -5.56
C ARG A 65 0.85 -5.71 -4.40
N MET A 66 0.45 -4.98 -3.39
CA MET A 66 -0.28 -5.56 -2.27
C MET A 66 -1.60 -6.15 -2.74
N MET A 67 -2.32 -5.42 -3.57
CA MET A 67 -3.58 -5.91 -4.11
C MET A 67 -3.39 -7.13 -4.98
N GLU A 68 -2.29 -7.19 -5.71
CA GLU A 68 -1.99 -8.35 -6.53
C GLU A 68 -1.73 -9.58 -5.67
N ILE A 69 -1.01 -9.40 -4.57
CA ILE A 69 -0.77 -10.52 -3.64
C ILE A 69 -2.09 -11.00 -3.07
N ILE A 70 -2.95 -10.09 -2.68
CA ILE A 70 -4.27 -10.43 -2.17
C ILE A 70 -5.05 -11.24 -3.20
N ARG A 71 -5.06 -10.76 -4.43
CA ARG A 71 -5.80 -11.44 -5.49
C ARG A 71 -5.26 -12.83 -5.77
N ARG A 72 -3.94 -12.96 -5.83
CA ARG A 72 -3.32 -14.27 -6.05
C ARG A 72 -3.64 -15.23 -4.92
N THR A 73 -3.67 -14.73 -3.71
CA THR A 73 -3.97 -15.55 -2.55
C THR A 73 -5.40 -16.05 -2.62
N LYS A 74 -6.33 -15.19 -3.01
CA LYS A 74 -7.72 -15.59 -3.17
C LYS A 74 -7.88 -16.67 -4.23
N VAL A 75 -7.26 -16.45 -5.38
CA VAL A 75 -7.37 -17.39 -6.51
C VAL A 75 -6.67 -18.69 -6.19
N GLY A 76 -5.50 -18.60 -5.58
CA GLY A 76 -4.71 -19.77 -5.28
C GLY A 76 -5.35 -20.73 -4.31
N ARG A 77 -6.43 -20.33 -3.69
CA ARG A 77 -7.13 -21.21 -2.75
C ARG A 77 -8.23 -22.02 -3.40
N ALA A 78 -8.43 -21.83 -4.64
CA ALA A 78 -9.49 -22.52 -5.37
C ALA A 78 -9.37 -24.03 -5.29
#